data_b56a7383a73f996787eae008daab1546
#
_entry.id   b56a7383a73f996787eae008daab1546
#
_cell.length_a   1.000
_cell.length_b   1.000
_cell.length_c   1.000
_cell.angle_alpha   90.00
_cell.angle_beta   90.00
_cell.angle_gamma   90.00
#
_symmetry.space_group_name_H-M   'P 1'
#
loop_
_entity.id
_entity.type
_entity.pdbx_description
1 polymer ?
#
loop_
_entity_poly.entity_id
_entity_poly.type
_entity_poly.pdbx_seq_one_letter_code
_entity_poly.pdbx_strand_id
1 'polypeptide(L)'
;MLEYWIYLIPLAAVGYFFWSRRSASAGDVQGMLARGAQIVDVRTKAEFRGGAHPKALNIPLDELEARLKELDPARPVLVCCETGSRSGFGVGLLKRKGFAEVANLGSWRRIQTLFP
;
A
#
# COMPACT_ATOMS: atom_id res chain seq x y z
N MET A 1 32.41 -4.82 23.15
CA MET A 1 31.65 -5.74 22.29
C MET A 1 30.16 -5.59 22.45
N LEU A 2 29.67 -5.41 23.68
CA LEU A 2 28.20 -5.17 23.88
C LEU A 2 27.74 -3.82 23.38
N GLU A 3 28.65 -2.89 23.15
CA GLU A 3 28.33 -1.51 22.74
C GLU A 3 27.91 -1.41 21.29
N TYR A 4 28.30 -2.34 20.43
CA TYR A 4 28.06 -2.23 18.98
C TYR A 4 26.68 -2.72 18.55
N TRP A 5 26.09 -3.64 19.27
CA TRP A 5 24.80 -4.18 18.87
C TRP A 5 23.65 -3.16 19.07
N ILE A 6 23.82 -2.16 19.95
CA ILE A 6 22.85 -1.08 20.11
C ILE A 6 22.74 -0.21 18.86
N TYR A 7 23.79 -0.19 18.02
CA TYR A 7 23.78 0.52 16.74
C TYR A 7 23.17 -0.34 15.61
N LEU A 8 23.16 -1.66 15.77
CA LEU A 8 22.57 -2.57 14.79
C LEU A 8 21.04 -2.50 14.80
N ILE A 9 20.43 -2.29 15.97
CA ILE A 9 18.98 -2.20 16.08
C ILE A 9 18.43 -1.02 15.27
N PRO A 10 18.94 0.21 15.37
CA PRO A 10 18.47 1.31 14.52
C PRO A 10 18.66 1.06 13.03
N LEU A 11 19.77 0.45 12.62
CA LEU A 11 20.03 0.11 11.22
C LEU A 11 19.04 -0.93 10.71
N ALA A 12 18.76 -1.96 11.50
CA ALA A 12 17.79 -2.98 11.16
C ALA A 12 16.37 -2.38 11.05
N ALA A 13 16.01 -1.47 11.95
CA ALA A 13 14.72 -0.79 11.92
C ALA A 13 14.58 0.08 10.68
N VAL A 14 15.63 0.81 10.29
CA VAL A 14 15.65 1.62 9.07
C VAL A 14 15.52 0.73 7.84
N GLY A 15 16.29 -0.35 7.77
CA GLY A 15 16.21 -1.30 6.66
C GLY A 15 14.83 -1.93 6.52
N TYR A 16 14.23 -2.34 7.65
CA TYR A 16 12.87 -2.88 7.67
C TYR A 16 11.85 -1.82 7.20
N PHE A 17 11.99 -0.58 7.66
CA PHE A 17 11.12 0.52 7.27
C PHE A 17 11.13 0.73 5.75
N PHE A 18 12.31 0.84 5.14
CA PHE A 18 12.42 0.99 3.69
C PHE A 18 11.92 -0.24 2.94
N TRP A 19 12.25 -1.43 3.43
CA TRP A 19 11.79 -2.67 2.80
C TRP A 19 10.26 -2.78 2.83
N SER A 20 9.63 -2.49 3.96
CA SER A 20 8.18 -2.61 4.12
C SER A 20 7.38 -1.59 3.30
N ARG A 21 8.03 -0.49 2.90
CA ARG A 21 7.39 0.59 2.13
C ARG A 21 7.66 0.54 0.63
N ARG A 22 8.47 -0.40 0.20
CA ARG A 22 8.78 -0.54 -1.23
C ARG A 22 7.53 -0.97 -2.01
N SER A 23 7.48 -0.59 -3.30
CA SER A 23 6.43 -1.02 -4.21
C SER A 23 6.57 -2.52 -4.51
N ALA A 24 5.45 -3.21 -4.65
CA ALA A 24 5.42 -4.62 -5.01
C ALA A 24 5.90 -4.82 -6.45
N SER A 25 6.43 -6.01 -6.74
CA SER A 25 6.86 -6.37 -8.10
C SER A 25 5.65 -6.48 -9.03
N ALA A 26 5.90 -6.34 -10.35
CA ALA A 26 4.85 -6.49 -11.35
C ALA A 26 4.18 -7.87 -11.28
N GLY A 27 4.96 -8.92 -11.07
CA GLY A 27 4.41 -10.28 -10.97
C GLY A 27 3.50 -10.45 -9.76
N ASP A 28 3.90 -9.90 -8.60
CA ASP A 28 3.08 -9.94 -7.39
C ASP A 28 1.77 -9.19 -7.58
N VAL A 29 1.83 -8.00 -8.18
CA VAL A 29 0.64 -7.18 -8.45
C VAL A 29 -0.32 -7.91 -9.38
N GLN A 30 0.19 -8.48 -10.47
CA GLN A 30 -0.63 -9.23 -11.43
C GLN A 30 -1.28 -10.45 -10.77
N GLY A 31 -0.54 -11.16 -9.93
CA GLY A 31 -1.08 -12.30 -9.17
C GLY A 31 -2.20 -11.89 -8.22
N MET A 32 -2.04 -10.77 -7.53
CA MET A 32 -3.07 -10.25 -6.65
C MET A 32 -4.31 -9.80 -7.42
N LEU A 33 -4.13 -9.12 -8.55
CA LEU A 33 -5.24 -8.71 -9.42
C LEU A 33 -6.02 -9.92 -9.94
N ALA A 34 -5.31 -10.99 -10.34
CA ALA A 34 -5.94 -12.23 -10.80
C ALA A 34 -6.80 -12.89 -9.71
N ARG A 35 -6.47 -12.66 -8.43
CA ARG A 35 -7.22 -13.18 -7.29
C ARG A 35 -8.27 -12.21 -6.76
N GLY A 36 -8.59 -11.16 -7.52
CA GLY A 36 -9.63 -10.22 -7.15
C GLY A 36 -9.20 -9.15 -6.16
N ALA A 37 -7.97 -8.65 -6.28
CA ALA A 37 -7.48 -7.59 -5.39
C ALA A 37 -8.35 -6.35 -5.43
N GLN A 38 -8.54 -5.76 -4.26
CA GLN A 38 -9.17 -4.45 -4.10
C GLN A 38 -8.11 -3.39 -4.30
N ILE A 39 -8.39 -2.35 -5.06
CA ILE A 39 -7.46 -1.25 -5.31
C ILE A 39 -7.92 -0.04 -4.50
N VAL A 40 -7.07 0.42 -3.60
CA VAL A 40 -7.37 1.57 -2.73
C VAL A 40 -6.39 2.69 -3.05
N ASP A 41 -6.93 3.83 -3.45
CA ASP A 41 -6.16 5.04 -3.70
C ASP A 41 -6.26 5.94 -2.46
N VAL A 42 -5.14 6.13 -1.77
CA VAL A 42 -5.11 6.89 -0.51
C VAL A 42 -4.75 8.36 -0.70
N ARG A 43 -4.80 8.85 -1.94
CA ARG A 43 -4.63 10.28 -2.22
C ARG A 43 -5.85 11.08 -1.73
N THR A 44 -5.72 12.39 -1.74
CA THR A 44 -6.86 13.25 -1.42
C THR A 44 -7.97 13.12 -2.47
N LYS A 45 -9.18 13.51 -2.09
CA LYS A 45 -10.32 13.52 -3.02
C LYS A 45 -10.06 14.41 -4.23
N ALA A 46 -9.41 15.55 -4.03
CA ALA A 46 -9.07 16.46 -5.12
C ALA A 46 -8.11 15.83 -6.12
N GLU A 47 -7.06 15.17 -5.62
CA GLU A 47 -6.12 14.45 -6.48
C GLU A 47 -6.83 13.35 -7.27
N PHE A 48 -7.68 12.59 -6.61
CA PHE A 48 -8.43 11.49 -7.23
C PHE A 48 -9.36 12.00 -8.34
N ARG A 49 -10.04 13.10 -8.10
CA ARG A 49 -10.93 13.71 -9.13
C ARG A 49 -10.16 14.20 -10.35
N GLY A 50 -8.88 14.56 -10.19
CA GLY A 50 -8.02 15.00 -11.29
C GLY A 50 -7.52 13.88 -12.18
N GLY A 51 -7.72 12.63 -11.80
CA GLY A 51 -7.34 11.45 -12.57
C GLY A 51 -7.07 10.28 -11.65
N ALA A 52 -7.63 9.11 -11.95
CA ALA A 52 -7.48 7.91 -11.16
C ALA A 52 -7.81 6.68 -12.00
N HIS A 53 -7.44 5.51 -11.52
CA HIS A 53 -7.86 4.28 -12.16
C HIS A 53 -9.35 4.04 -11.88
N PRO A 54 -10.15 3.68 -12.89
CA PRO A 54 -11.61 3.54 -12.73
C PRO A 54 -12.04 2.46 -11.74
N LYS A 55 -11.18 1.49 -11.45
CA LYS A 55 -11.47 0.42 -10.48
C LYS A 55 -10.97 0.72 -9.07
N ALA A 56 -10.31 1.86 -8.86
CA ALA A 56 -9.79 2.22 -7.55
C ALA A 56 -10.88 2.85 -6.69
N LEU A 57 -10.91 2.46 -5.42
CA LEU A 57 -11.72 3.11 -4.39
C LEU A 57 -10.88 4.18 -3.73
N ASN A 58 -11.35 5.41 -3.70
CA ASN A 58 -10.64 6.49 -3.03
C ASN A 58 -10.99 6.53 -1.55
N ILE A 59 -10.02 6.20 -0.73
CA ILE A 59 -10.09 6.38 0.73
C ILE A 59 -8.84 7.14 1.13
N PRO A 60 -8.91 8.48 1.32
CA PRO A 60 -7.75 9.24 1.73
C PRO A 60 -7.09 8.66 2.97
N LEU A 61 -5.76 8.76 3.05
CA LEU A 61 -4.99 8.11 4.11
C LEU A 61 -5.49 8.48 5.52
N ASP A 62 -5.85 9.74 5.73
CA ASP A 62 -6.36 10.23 7.02
C ASP A 62 -7.76 9.69 7.37
N GLU A 63 -8.48 9.14 6.40
CA GLU A 63 -9.80 8.53 6.60
C GLU A 63 -9.75 7.00 6.61
N LEU A 64 -8.60 6.41 6.29
CA LEU A 64 -8.50 4.97 6.06
C LEU A 64 -8.92 4.15 7.29
N GLU A 65 -8.43 4.51 8.46
CA GLU A 65 -8.75 3.79 9.69
C GLU A 65 -10.25 3.82 10.01
N ALA A 66 -10.91 4.93 9.75
CA ALA A 66 -12.34 5.09 10.00
C ALA A 66 -13.22 4.35 8.98
N ARG A 67 -12.66 4.01 7.82
CA ARG A 67 -13.41 3.45 6.69
C ARG A 67 -13.01 2.03 6.32
N LEU A 68 -12.41 1.29 7.26
CA LEU A 68 -11.97 -0.09 7.01
C LEU A 68 -13.09 -1.04 6.58
N LYS A 69 -14.32 -0.79 6.99
CA LYS A 69 -15.46 -1.64 6.62
C LYS A 69 -15.81 -1.57 5.12
N GLU A 70 -15.26 -0.62 4.39
CA GLU A 70 -15.45 -0.56 2.93
C GLU A 70 -14.54 -1.56 2.21
N LEU A 71 -13.65 -2.23 2.95
CA LEU A 71 -12.71 -3.22 2.41
C LEU A 71 -12.96 -4.59 3.02
N ASP A 72 -12.71 -5.63 2.24
CA ASP A 72 -12.81 -7.01 2.70
C ASP A 72 -11.43 -7.49 3.16
N PRO A 73 -11.24 -7.78 4.48
CA PRO A 73 -9.93 -8.22 4.97
C PRO A 73 -9.48 -9.59 4.46
N ALA A 74 -10.40 -10.39 3.92
CA ALA A 74 -10.09 -11.71 3.37
C ALA A 74 -9.58 -11.64 1.92
N ARG A 75 -9.71 -10.50 1.25
CA ARG A 75 -9.26 -10.33 -0.13
C ARG A 75 -7.97 -9.53 -0.19
N PRO A 76 -7.10 -9.78 -1.19
CA PRO A 76 -5.90 -8.96 -1.37
C PRO A 76 -6.24 -7.48 -1.55
N VAL A 77 -5.38 -6.60 -1.05
CA VAL A 77 -5.54 -5.16 -1.18
C VAL A 77 -4.26 -4.57 -1.77
N LEU A 78 -4.41 -3.79 -2.82
CA LEU A 78 -3.34 -3.01 -3.43
C LEU A 78 -3.59 -1.55 -3.10
N VAL A 79 -2.62 -0.91 -2.45
CA VAL A 79 -2.72 0.48 -2.02
C VAL A 79 -1.84 1.33 -2.91
N CYS A 80 -2.38 2.40 -3.46
CA CYS A 80 -1.63 3.33 -4.32
C CYS A 80 -1.80 4.78 -3.86
N CYS A 81 -0.87 5.60 -4.30
CA CYS A 81 -0.92 7.05 -4.14
C CYS A 81 -0.20 7.70 -5.33
N GLU A 82 0.33 8.90 -5.21
CA GLU A 82 1.04 9.55 -6.31
C GLU A 82 2.41 8.91 -6.56
N THR A 83 3.19 8.66 -5.49
CA THR A 83 4.57 8.17 -5.59
C THR A 83 4.81 6.84 -4.86
N GLY A 84 3.91 6.41 -3.99
CA GLY A 84 4.08 5.22 -3.16
C GLY A 84 4.39 5.52 -1.69
N SER A 85 4.66 6.78 -1.31
CA SER A 85 4.97 7.14 0.07
C SER A 85 3.77 7.00 1.01
N ARG A 86 2.67 7.65 0.66
CA ARG A 86 1.42 7.57 1.46
C ARG A 86 0.85 6.17 1.45
N SER A 87 0.91 5.49 0.31
CA SER A 87 0.45 4.11 0.21
C SER A 87 1.25 3.16 1.08
N GLY A 88 2.55 3.40 1.28
CA GLY A 88 3.35 2.63 2.22
C GLY A 88 2.82 2.70 3.64
N PHE A 89 2.39 3.87 4.11
CA PHE A 89 1.73 4.02 5.41
C PHE A 89 0.39 3.29 5.44
N GLY A 90 -0.38 3.38 4.36
CA GLY A 90 -1.65 2.66 4.24
C GLY A 90 -1.48 1.16 4.34
N VAL A 91 -0.47 0.60 3.69
CA VAL A 91 -0.12 -0.83 3.79
C VAL A 91 0.15 -1.22 5.23
N GLY A 92 0.97 -0.44 5.94
CA GLY A 92 1.28 -0.70 7.35
C GLY A 92 0.03 -0.68 8.22
N LEU A 93 -0.85 0.28 8.02
CA LEU A 93 -2.10 0.38 8.77
C LEU A 93 -2.99 -0.84 8.54
N LEU A 94 -3.20 -1.22 7.30
CA LEU A 94 -4.06 -2.36 6.95
C LEU A 94 -3.52 -3.67 7.53
N LYS A 95 -2.21 -3.88 7.47
CA LYS A 95 -1.59 -5.06 8.08
C LYS A 95 -1.84 -5.12 9.57
N ARG A 96 -1.69 -3.99 10.27
CA ARG A 96 -1.97 -3.94 11.73
C ARG A 96 -3.43 -4.20 12.05
N LYS A 97 -4.32 -3.92 11.12
CA LYS A 97 -5.77 -4.12 11.31
C LYS A 97 -6.26 -5.50 10.85
N GLY A 98 -5.34 -6.42 10.56
CA GLY A 98 -5.68 -7.80 10.29
C GLY A 98 -5.90 -8.17 8.84
N PHE A 99 -5.58 -7.30 7.90
CA PHE A 99 -5.65 -7.63 6.46
C PHE A 99 -4.52 -8.60 6.12
N ALA A 100 -4.87 -9.75 5.59
CA ALA A 100 -3.93 -10.85 5.39
C ALA A 100 -2.92 -10.59 4.27
N GLU A 101 -3.34 -9.94 3.20
CA GLU A 101 -2.48 -9.71 2.04
C GLU A 101 -2.66 -8.28 1.55
N VAL A 102 -1.65 -7.46 1.79
CA VAL A 102 -1.64 -6.04 1.41
C VAL A 102 -0.29 -5.71 0.78
N ALA A 103 -0.30 -5.02 -0.34
CA ALA A 103 0.92 -4.59 -1.01
C ALA A 103 0.83 -3.16 -1.48
N ASN A 104 2.00 -2.52 -1.57
CA ASN A 104 2.14 -1.16 -2.07
C ASN A 104 2.22 -1.20 -3.60
N LEU A 105 1.18 -0.75 -4.27
CA LEU A 105 1.17 -0.64 -5.73
C LEU A 105 2.12 0.47 -6.22
N GLY A 106 2.36 1.49 -5.39
CA GLY A 106 3.15 2.65 -5.75
C GLY A 106 2.29 3.74 -6.36
N SER A 107 2.69 4.24 -7.53
CA SER A 107 1.89 5.24 -8.24
C SER A 107 0.61 4.62 -8.80
N TRP A 108 -0.50 5.34 -8.69
CA TRP A 108 -1.78 4.91 -9.26
C TRP A 108 -1.71 4.73 -10.79
N ARG A 109 -0.76 5.42 -11.45
CA ARG A 109 -0.56 5.31 -12.89
C ARG A 109 0.01 3.94 -13.30
N ARG A 110 0.67 3.27 -12.37
CA ARG A 110 1.28 1.97 -12.62
C ARG A 110 0.25 0.90 -12.97
N ILE A 111 -0.94 0.99 -12.41
CA ILE A 111 -2.00 0.00 -12.66
C ILE A 111 -2.38 -0.04 -14.14
N GLN A 112 -2.28 1.08 -14.84
CA GLN A 112 -2.62 1.16 -16.26
C GLN A 112 -1.70 0.33 -17.13
N THR A 113 -0.46 0.13 -16.71
CA THR A 113 0.53 -0.69 -17.44
C THR A 113 0.42 -2.18 -17.10
N LEU A 114 -0.09 -2.50 -15.92
CA LEU A 114 -0.20 -3.87 -15.41
C LEU A 114 -1.58 -4.48 -15.63
N PHE A 115 -2.58 -3.65 -15.81
CA PHE A 115 -3.96 -4.05 -15.98
C PHE A 115 -4.65 -3.07 -16.94
N PRO A 116 -4.43 -3.26 -18.25
CA PRO A 116 -4.97 -2.36 -19.27
C PRO A 116 -6.49 -2.38 -19.36
#